data_3395ac6f15fcea5cf06a51f02f508404
#
_entry.id   3395ac6f15fcea5cf06a51f02f508404
#
_cell.length_a   1.000
_cell.length_b   1.000
_cell.length_c   1.000
_cell.angle_alpha   90.00
_cell.angle_beta   90.00
_cell.angle_gamma   90.00
#
_symmetry.space_group_name_H-M   'P 1'
#
loop_
_entity.id
_entity.type
_entity.pdbx_description
1 polymer ?
#
loop_
_entity_poly.entity_id
_entity_poly.type
_entity_poly.pdbx_seq_one_letter_code
_entity_poly.pdbx_strand_id
1 'polypeptide(L)'
;YLCNMVDIFNPFSLVNALSDSSLKNYWASSGATSLLPKFVDDIEIRLKDFEKCPMDSDTLETSDVTGGGAELFLYQSGYLTIKGYVEGIYLLGIPNNEVRKALYKIVLPALTLKSNAQVVSTQNMLQYSLKMGDLSEAMECLKALIADVPYSNKKLASMDMEERYRLILSTIFNAIGCRVQVEKMIATGRIDMVVETSTIIYVLELKLSNNG
;
A
#
# COMPACT_ATOMS: atom_id res chain seq x y z
N TYR A 1 18.91 -14.54 6.75
CA TYR A 1 18.19 -13.28 7.05
C TYR A 1 17.72 -13.15 8.51
N LEU A 2 17.84 -14.19 9.33
CA LEU A 2 17.42 -14.18 10.75
C LEU A 2 18.53 -13.82 11.74
N CYS A 3 19.76 -13.66 11.25
CA CYS A 3 20.89 -13.32 12.11
C CYS A 3 20.97 -11.80 12.26
N ASN A 4 20.59 -11.32 13.42
CA ASN A 4 20.86 -9.99 13.98
C ASN A 4 20.04 -8.79 13.48
N MET A 5 18.89 -8.96 12.80
CA MET A 5 18.04 -7.82 12.38
C MET A 5 18.82 -6.68 11.67
N VAL A 6 19.80 -7.01 10.86
CA VAL A 6 20.57 -6.03 10.10
C VAL A 6 19.79 -5.67 8.84
N ASP A 7 19.49 -4.40 8.66
CA ASP A 7 18.91 -3.88 7.44
C ASP A 7 19.89 -4.08 6.27
N ILE A 8 19.43 -4.76 5.22
CA ILE A 8 20.21 -5.05 4.01
C ILE A 8 19.61 -4.31 2.85
N PHE A 9 20.40 -3.51 2.14
CA PHE A 9 19.97 -2.89 0.90
C PHE A 9 19.75 -3.93 -0.19
N ASN A 10 18.73 -3.70 -1.02
CA ASN A 10 18.55 -4.50 -2.23
C ASN A 10 19.74 -4.26 -3.18
N PRO A 11 20.50 -5.31 -3.55
CA PRO A 11 21.72 -5.14 -4.36
C PRO A 11 21.47 -4.48 -5.71
N PHE A 12 20.35 -4.80 -6.38
CA PHE A 12 19.97 -4.18 -7.65
C PHE A 12 19.73 -2.69 -7.50
N SER A 13 18.94 -2.28 -6.50
CA SER A 13 18.68 -0.87 -6.23
C SER A 13 19.95 -0.11 -5.85
N LEU A 14 20.84 -0.73 -5.05
CA LEU A 14 22.11 -0.12 -4.64
C LEU A 14 23.05 0.10 -5.82
N VAL A 15 23.27 -0.91 -6.65
CA VAL A 15 24.14 -0.81 -7.83
C VAL A 15 23.67 0.26 -8.79
N ASN A 16 22.36 0.33 -9.08
CA ASN A 16 21.81 1.35 -9.97
C ASN A 16 21.89 2.75 -9.36
N ALA A 17 21.65 2.90 -8.05
CA ALA A 17 21.78 4.20 -7.38
C ALA A 17 23.21 4.74 -7.42
N LEU A 18 24.19 3.85 -7.24
CA LEU A 18 25.63 4.21 -7.34
C LEU A 18 25.99 4.55 -8.79
N SER A 19 25.54 3.77 -9.76
CA SER A 19 25.78 4.01 -11.20
C SER A 19 25.22 5.37 -11.67
N ASP A 20 24.00 5.66 -11.29
CA ASP A 20 23.28 6.88 -11.70
C ASP A 20 23.62 8.08 -10.82
N SER A 21 24.36 7.90 -9.73
CA SER A 21 24.60 8.93 -8.69
C SER A 21 23.29 9.59 -8.22
N SER A 22 22.22 8.83 -8.13
CA SER A 22 20.89 9.35 -7.77
C SER A 22 20.05 8.31 -7.03
N LEU A 23 19.18 8.77 -6.13
CA LEU A 23 18.22 7.93 -5.42
C LEU A 23 16.86 7.95 -6.15
N LYS A 24 16.56 6.85 -6.83
CA LYS A 24 15.29 6.62 -7.55
C LYS A 24 14.65 5.31 -7.12
N ASN A 25 13.42 5.08 -7.54
CA ASN A 25 12.75 3.80 -7.32
C ASN A 25 13.23 2.76 -8.36
N TYR A 26 14.38 2.15 -8.12
CA TYR A 26 14.95 1.12 -8.99
C TYR A 26 14.28 -0.23 -8.81
N TRP A 27 13.78 -0.52 -7.61
CA TRP A 27 13.17 -1.81 -7.32
C TRP A 27 11.94 -2.08 -8.19
N ALA A 28 11.10 -1.08 -8.43
CA ALA A 28 9.90 -1.22 -9.26
C ALA A 28 10.19 -1.55 -10.73
N SER A 29 11.42 -1.32 -11.22
CA SER A 29 11.84 -1.64 -12.59
C SER A 29 12.41 -3.06 -12.74
N SER A 30 12.55 -3.82 -11.65
CA SER A 30 13.19 -5.14 -11.64
C SER A 30 12.35 -6.30 -12.23
N GLY A 31 11.19 -6.03 -12.82
CA GLY A 31 10.36 -7.04 -13.50
C GLY A 31 9.45 -7.88 -12.58
N ALA A 32 9.62 -7.83 -11.25
CA ALA A 32 8.76 -8.52 -10.29
C ALA A 32 7.29 -8.06 -10.34
N THR A 33 7.03 -6.91 -10.97
CA THR A 33 5.71 -6.28 -11.08
C THR A 33 4.77 -6.93 -12.10
N SER A 34 5.28 -7.72 -13.04
CA SER A 34 4.51 -8.22 -14.19
C SER A 34 3.45 -9.29 -13.84
N LEU A 35 3.65 -10.02 -12.76
CA LEU A 35 2.72 -11.07 -12.30
C LEU A 35 1.67 -10.57 -11.30
N LEU A 36 1.92 -9.45 -10.66
CA LEU A 36 1.06 -8.90 -9.61
C LEU A 36 -0.40 -8.67 -10.06
N PRO A 37 -0.69 -8.19 -11.29
CA PRO A 37 -2.06 -7.99 -11.74
C PRO A 37 -2.95 -9.24 -11.68
N LYS A 38 -2.37 -10.45 -11.70
CA LYS A 38 -3.12 -11.70 -11.59
C LYS A 38 -3.65 -11.97 -10.18
N PHE A 39 -3.05 -11.35 -9.17
CA PHE A 39 -3.38 -11.52 -7.76
C PHE A 39 -4.03 -10.27 -7.14
N VAL A 40 -4.27 -9.23 -7.95
CA VAL A 40 -4.79 -7.95 -7.45
C VAL A 40 -6.10 -8.13 -6.70
N ASP A 41 -7.00 -8.96 -7.19
CA ASP A 41 -8.30 -9.21 -6.55
C ASP A 41 -8.17 -9.75 -5.12
N ASP A 42 -7.16 -10.57 -4.84
CA ASP A 42 -6.90 -11.09 -3.50
C ASP A 42 -6.13 -10.09 -2.63
N ILE A 43 -5.25 -9.29 -3.25
CA ILE A 43 -4.43 -8.27 -2.58
C ILE A 43 -5.28 -7.10 -2.11
N GLU A 44 -6.25 -6.65 -2.91
CA GLU A 44 -7.10 -5.48 -2.60
C GLU A 44 -7.77 -5.54 -1.23
N ILE A 45 -8.18 -6.75 -0.79
CA ILE A 45 -8.92 -6.92 0.45
C ILE A 45 -8.01 -6.98 1.66
N ARG A 46 -6.76 -7.43 1.46
CA ARG A 46 -5.82 -7.77 2.53
C ARG A 46 -4.70 -6.77 2.73
N LEU A 47 -4.76 -5.59 2.08
CA LEU A 47 -3.71 -4.56 2.18
C LEU A 47 -3.37 -4.14 3.62
N LYS A 48 -4.35 -4.21 4.53
CA LYS A 48 -4.11 -3.97 5.97
C LYS A 48 -3.25 -5.05 6.61
N ASP A 49 -3.42 -6.30 6.16
CA ASP A 49 -2.79 -7.46 6.76
C ASP A 49 -1.31 -7.57 6.36
N PHE A 50 -0.93 -6.94 5.24
CA PHE A 50 0.46 -7.00 4.76
C PHE A 50 1.49 -6.20 5.58
N GLU A 51 1.06 -5.47 6.58
CA GLU A 51 2.00 -4.84 7.54
C GLU A 51 2.46 -5.83 8.62
N LYS A 52 1.65 -6.86 8.94
CA LYS A 52 1.96 -7.94 9.88
C LYS A 52 1.23 -9.20 9.47
N CYS A 53 1.75 -9.91 8.49
CA CYS A 53 1.17 -11.13 7.96
C CYS A 53 1.87 -12.35 8.61
N PRO A 54 1.20 -13.09 9.50
CA PRO A 54 1.78 -14.33 10.05
C PRO A 54 1.74 -15.44 9.00
N MET A 55 2.85 -16.19 8.88
CA MET A 55 2.98 -17.33 7.99
C MET A 55 3.80 -18.42 8.68
N ASP A 56 3.33 -19.66 8.64
CA ASP A 56 4.08 -20.79 9.17
C ASP A 56 5.27 -21.17 8.31
N SER A 57 6.24 -21.88 8.90
CA SER A 57 7.48 -22.28 8.21
C SER A 57 7.21 -23.19 7.01
N ASP A 58 6.25 -24.09 7.13
CA ASP A 58 5.98 -25.09 6.08
C ASP A 58 5.41 -24.42 4.82
N THR A 59 4.49 -23.47 5.01
CA THR A 59 3.95 -22.64 3.93
C THR A 59 5.04 -21.78 3.27
N LEU A 60 5.94 -21.20 4.08
CA LEU A 60 7.00 -20.32 3.56
C LEU A 60 8.02 -21.09 2.70
N GLU A 61 8.29 -22.36 3.04
CA GLU A 61 9.25 -23.22 2.34
C GLU A 61 8.66 -23.90 1.10
N THR A 62 7.34 -23.82 0.91
CA THR A 62 6.71 -24.45 -0.26
C THR A 62 7.10 -23.74 -1.56
N SER A 63 7.34 -24.51 -2.60
CA SER A 63 7.58 -24.00 -3.95
C SER A 63 6.29 -23.76 -4.74
N ASP A 64 5.16 -24.23 -4.23
CA ASP A 64 3.87 -24.06 -4.88
C ASP A 64 3.25 -22.69 -4.53
N VAL A 65 3.49 -21.72 -5.39
CA VAL A 65 2.98 -20.36 -5.26
C VAL A 65 1.45 -20.31 -5.33
N THR A 66 0.83 -21.28 -6.00
CA THR A 66 -0.63 -21.31 -6.19
C THR A 66 -1.34 -21.82 -4.94
N GLY A 67 -0.71 -22.69 -4.17
CA GLY A 67 -1.25 -23.23 -2.91
C GLY A 67 -1.06 -22.32 -1.71
N GLY A 68 -0.08 -21.41 -1.75
CA GLY A 68 0.29 -20.54 -0.60
C GLY A 68 -0.42 -19.18 -0.55
N GLY A 69 -1.30 -18.89 -1.51
CA GLY A 69 -2.06 -17.64 -1.54
C GLY A 69 -1.25 -16.40 -1.95
N ALA A 70 -1.90 -15.25 -1.87
CA ALA A 70 -1.32 -13.96 -2.28
C ALA A 70 -0.09 -13.58 -1.43
N GLU A 71 -0.07 -13.94 -0.17
CA GLU A 71 1.00 -13.62 0.78
C GLU A 71 2.32 -14.32 0.41
N LEU A 72 2.27 -15.61 0.09
CA LEU A 72 3.44 -16.35 -0.35
C LEU A 72 3.98 -15.79 -1.67
N PHE A 73 3.08 -15.50 -2.62
CA PHE A 73 3.47 -14.86 -3.87
C PHE A 73 4.15 -13.50 -3.65
N LEU A 74 3.58 -12.65 -2.79
CA LEU A 74 4.16 -11.35 -2.46
C LEU A 74 5.52 -11.47 -1.76
N TYR A 75 5.70 -12.49 -0.91
CA TYR A 75 6.98 -12.77 -0.27
C TYR A 75 8.03 -13.22 -1.29
N GLN A 76 7.72 -14.20 -2.14
CA GLN A 76 8.65 -14.72 -3.14
C GLN A 76 9.00 -13.68 -4.22
N SER A 77 8.08 -12.78 -4.54
CA SER A 77 8.32 -11.67 -5.47
C SER A 77 8.94 -10.42 -4.82
N GLY A 78 9.24 -10.46 -3.52
CA GLY A 78 9.95 -9.40 -2.81
C GLY A 78 9.09 -8.21 -2.36
N TYR A 79 7.77 -8.31 -2.48
CA TYR A 79 6.85 -7.30 -1.92
C TYR A 79 6.69 -7.43 -0.40
N LEU A 80 6.88 -8.63 0.13
CA LEU A 80 6.95 -8.87 1.58
C LEU A 80 8.35 -9.37 1.95
N THR A 81 8.72 -9.14 3.21
CA THR A 81 9.95 -9.63 3.82
C THR A 81 9.68 -10.09 5.23
N ILE A 82 10.57 -10.91 5.79
CA ILE A 82 10.48 -11.35 7.18
C ILE A 82 10.81 -10.15 8.09
N LYS A 83 9.88 -9.79 8.97
CA LYS A 83 10.02 -8.75 9.99
C LYS A 83 10.25 -9.32 11.39
N GLY A 84 9.90 -10.58 11.60
CA GLY A 84 10.09 -11.25 12.86
C GLY A 84 9.81 -12.75 12.78
N TYR A 85 10.17 -13.45 13.85
CA TYR A 85 9.93 -14.89 14.00
C TYR A 85 9.59 -15.20 15.45
N VAL A 86 8.52 -15.96 15.66
CA VAL A 86 8.10 -16.41 16.98
C VAL A 86 7.56 -17.83 16.87
N GLU A 87 8.21 -18.78 17.54
CA GLU A 87 7.72 -20.17 17.73
C GLU A 87 7.21 -20.87 16.44
N GLY A 88 7.97 -20.81 15.37
CA GLY A 88 7.62 -21.45 14.09
C GLY A 88 6.79 -20.56 13.14
N ILE A 89 6.40 -19.36 13.57
CA ILE A 89 5.62 -18.42 12.78
C ILE A 89 6.52 -17.24 12.36
N TYR A 90 6.63 -17.01 11.08
CA TYR A 90 7.25 -15.81 10.51
C TYR A 90 6.23 -14.68 10.44
N LEU A 91 6.64 -13.49 10.84
CA LEU A 91 5.87 -12.26 10.61
C LEU A 91 6.41 -11.60 9.36
N LEU A 92 5.62 -11.61 8.29
CA LEU A 92 5.94 -10.91 7.06
C LEU A 92 5.42 -9.48 7.10
N GLY A 93 6.07 -8.60 6.35
CA GLY A 93 5.63 -7.22 6.20
C GLY A 93 6.30 -6.53 5.01
N ILE A 94 5.75 -5.42 4.57
CA ILE A 94 6.31 -4.63 3.46
C ILE A 94 7.70 -4.12 3.86
N PRO A 95 8.76 -4.37 3.05
CA PRO A 95 10.14 -4.08 3.44
C PRO A 95 10.42 -2.60 3.70
N ASN A 96 9.94 -1.72 2.85
CA ASN A 96 10.20 -0.28 2.90
C ASN A 96 9.15 0.52 2.11
N ASN A 97 9.27 1.86 2.14
CA ASN A 97 8.34 2.77 1.46
C ASN A 97 8.44 2.70 -0.07
N GLU A 98 9.57 2.33 -0.63
CA GLU A 98 9.74 2.16 -2.08
C GLU A 98 8.86 1.02 -2.58
N VAL A 99 8.95 -0.14 -1.95
CA VAL A 99 8.13 -1.32 -2.26
C VAL A 99 6.66 -1.07 -1.96
N ARG A 100 6.35 -0.41 -0.83
CA ARG A 100 4.97 0.00 -0.50
C ARG A 100 4.36 0.83 -1.62
N LYS A 101 5.03 1.90 -2.01
CA LYS A 101 4.56 2.78 -3.10
C LYS A 101 4.38 2.02 -4.42
N ALA A 102 5.29 1.09 -4.74
CA ALA A 102 5.18 0.27 -5.95
C ALA A 102 3.96 -0.65 -5.91
N LEU A 103 3.72 -1.34 -4.79
CA LEU A 103 2.55 -2.20 -4.59
C LEU A 103 1.24 -1.42 -4.76
N TYR A 104 1.08 -0.33 -4.02
CA TYR A 104 -0.15 0.46 -4.08
C TYR A 104 -0.40 1.14 -5.43
N LYS A 105 0.65 1.49 -6.17
CA LYS A 105 0.52 2.00 -7.55
C LYS A 105 -0.05 0.98 -8.52
N ILE A 106 0.13 -0.31 -8.27
CA ILE A 106 -0.44 -1.38 -9.09
C ILE A 106 -1.88 -1.67 -8.66
N VAL A 107 -2.14 -1.64 -7.36
CA VAL A 107 -3.47 -1.94 -6.80
C VAL A 107 -4.48 -0.81 -7.10
N LEU A 108 -4.08 0.44 -7.01
CA LEU A 108 -5.01 1.57 -7.16
C LEU A 108 -5.72 1.62 -8.53
N PRO A 109 -5.05 1.41 -9.68
CA PRO A 109 -5.75 1.35 -10.97
C PRO A 109 -6.79 0.23 -11.08
N ALA A 110 -6.59 -0.88 -10.36
CA ALA A 110 -7.56 -1.96 -10.32
C ALA A 110 -8.80 -1.62 -9.48
N LEU A 111 -8.64 -0.71 -8.50
CA LEU A 111 -9.77 -0.18 -7.71
C LEU A 111 -10.57 0.90 -8.45
N THR A 112 -10.04 1.48 -9.53
CA THR A 112 -10.66 2.60 -10.24
C THR A 112 -11.01 2.23 -11.68
N LEU A 113 -12.00 2.90 -12.26
CA LEU A 113 -12.39 2.73 -13.67
C LEU A 113 -11.56 3.60 -14.63
N LYS A 114 -10.67 4.43 -14.11
CA LYS A 114 -9.88 5.36 -14.93
C LYS A 114 -8.71 4.69 -15.63
N SER A 115 -8.30 5.27 -16.76
CA SER A 115 -7.03 4.93 -17.39
C SER A 115 -5.85 5.26 -16.47
N ASN A 116 -4.78 4.45 -16.56
CA ASN A 116 -3.56 4.67 -15.76
C ASN A 116 -3.01 6.10 -15.87
N ALA A 117 -3.08 6.72 -17.05
CA ALA A 117 -2.57 8.07 -17.27
C ALA A 117 -3.34 9.14 -16.46
N GLN A 118 -4.67 9.05 -16.42
CA GLN A 118 -5.51 9.97 -15.64
C GLN A 118 -5.31 9.80 -14.14
N VAL A 119 -5.24 8.55 -13.68
CA VAL A 119 -4.96 8.23 -12.27
C VAL A 119 -3.61 8.81 -11.84
N VAL A 120 -2.56 8.61 -12.64
CA VAL A 120 -1.20 9.13 -12.36
C VAL A 120 -1.18 10.66 -12.30
N SER A 121 -1.85 11.35 -13.23
CA SER A 121 -1.91 12.81 -13.23
C SER A 121 -2.58 13.35 -11.96
N THR A 122 -3.74 12.80 -11.59
CA THR A 122 -4.48 13.20 -10.38
C THR A 122 -3.69 12.87 -9.10
N GLN A 123 -2.99 11.72 -9.06
CA GLN A 123 -2.09 11.36 -7.94
C GLN A 123 -0.95 12.36 -7.77
N ASN A 124 -0.32 12.78 -8.86
CA ASN A 124 0.78 13.75 -8.80
C ASN A 124 0.29 15.11 -8.28
N MET A 125 -0.89 15.57 -8.72
CA MET A 125 -1.50 16.79 -8.23
C MET A 125 -1.85 16.68 -6.75
N LEU A 126 -2.47 15.57 -6.32
CA LEU A 126 -2.77 15.31 -4.90
C LEU A 126 -1.49 15.34 -4.04
N GLN A 127 -0.42 14.67 -4.50
CA GLN A 127 0.85 14.66 -3.77
C GLN A 127 1.42 16.08 -3.63
N TYR A 128 1.37 16.89 -4.68
CA TYR A 128 1.83 18.27 -4.67
C TYR A 128 1.00 19.13 -3.71
N SER A 129 -0.33 19.09 -3.83
CA SER A 129 -1.25 19.87 -3.00
C SER A 129 -1.10 19.55 -1.51
N LEU A 130 -0.97 18.27 -1.15
CA LEU A 130 -0.72 17.86 0.24
C LEU A 130 0.63 18.37 0.77
N LYS A 131 1.69 18.39 -0.04
CA LYS A 131 2.98 18.95 0.38
C LYS A 131 2.96 20.46 0.58
N MET A 132 2.14 21.15 -0.18
CA MET A 132 1.95 22.62 -0.09
C MET A 132 0.91 23.02 0.95
N GLY A 133 0.15 22.08 1.51
CA GLY A 133 -0.94 22.36 2.45
C GLY A 133 -2.20 22.90 1.78
N ASP A 134 -2.33 22.77 0.45
CA ASP A 134 -3.53 23.15 -0.28
C ASP A 134 -4.60 22.06 -0.15
N LEU A 135 -5.41 22.18 0.92
CA LEU A 135 -6.47 21.23 1.21
C LEU A 135 -7.62 21.29 0.19
N SER A 136 -7.87 22.46 -0.40
CA SER A 136 -8.95 22.62 -1.38
C SER A 136 -8.68 21.76 -2.62
N GLU A 137 -7.52 21.92 -3.23
CA GLU A 137 -7.11 21.15 -4.38
C GLU A 137 -6.93 19.65 -4.03
N ALA A 138 -6.38 19.35 -2.85
CA ALA A 138 -6.25 17.97 -2.38
C ALA A 138 -7.61 17.27 -2.27
N MET A 139 -8.64 17.95 -1.77
CA MET A 139 -9.99 17.39 -1.67
C MET A 139 -10.64 17.17 -3.03
N GLU A 140 -10.44 18.07 -4.00
CA GLU A 140 -10.92 17.86 -5.38
C GLU A 140 -10.24 16.66 -6.06
N CYS A 141 -8.94 16.50 -5.86
CA CYS A 141 -8.20 15.32 -6.34
C CYS A 141 -8.72 14.02 -5.69
N LEU A 142 -8.97 14.03 -4.38
CA LEU A 142 -9.53 12.86 -3.66
C LEU A 142 -10.93 12.52 -4.17
N LYS A 143 -11.82 13.50 -4.30
CA LYS A 143 -13.16 13.30 -4.87
C LYS A 143 -13.08 12.66 -6.25
N ALA A 144 -12.19 13.18 -7.11
CA ALA A 144 -11.99 12.67 -8.45
C ALA A 144 -11.50 11.23 -8.47
N LEU A 145 -10.60 10.82 -7.55
CA LEU A 145 -10.10 9.45 -7.44
C LEU A 145 -11.14 8.50 -6.85
N ILE A 146 -11.93 8.94 -5.86
CA ILE A 146 -12.95 8.13 -5.19
C ILE A 146 -14.16 7.91 -6.10
N ALA A 147 -14.58 8.93 -6.86
CA ALA A 147 -15.76 8.86 -7.75
C ALA A 147 -15.66 7.74 -8.79
N ASP A 148 -14.46 7.30 -9.13
CA ASP A 148 -14.24 6.25 -10.13
C ASP A 148 -14.14 4.84 -9.54
N VAL A 149 -14.28 4.70 -8.23
CA VAL A 149 -14.33 3.38 -7.58
C VAL A 149 -15.71 2.78 -7.80
N PRO A 150 -15.83 1.68 -8.59
CA PRO A 150 -17.15 1.12 -8.93
C PRO A 150 -17.85 0.56 -7.70
N TYR A 151 -19.11 0.91 -7.53
CA TYR A 151 -20.00 0.28 -6.54
C TYR A 151 -20.20 -1.22 -6.80
N SER A 152 -19.96 -1.67 -8.02
CA SER A 152 -20.15 -3.06 -8.46
C SER A 152 -19.03 -4.01 -8.06
N ASN A 153 -17.94 -3.53 -7.48
CA ASN A 153 -16.93 -4.43 -6.92
C ASN A 153 -17.55 -5.21 -5.75
N LYS A 154 -17.87 -6.48 -6.01
CA LYS A 154 -18.63 -7.35 -5.06
C LYS A 154 -17.97 -7.47 -3.71
N LYS A 155 -16.65 -7.41 -3.66
CA LYS A 155 -15.86 -7.52 -2.45
C LYS A 155 -15.91 -6.22 -1.63
N LEU A 156 -15.81 -5.06 -2.28
CA LEU A 156 -15.99 -3.76 -1.64
C LEU A 156 -17.45 -3.53 -1.23
N ALA A 157 -18.41 -4.06 -1.97
CA ALA A 157 -19.85 -3.96 -1.65
C ALA A 157 -20.25 -4.72 -0.38
N SER A 158 -19.49 -5.75 0.02
CA SER A 158 -19.74 -6.50 1.26
C SER A 158 -19.15 -5.84 2.51
N MET A 159 -18.29 -4.82 2.35
CA MET A 159 -17.70 -4.08 3.46
C MET A 159 -18.66 -2.99 3.98
N ASP A 160 -18.54 -2.67 5.26
CA ASP A 160 -19.13 -1.46 5.80
C ASP A 160 -18.62 -0.21 5.06
N MET A 161 -19.50 0.79 4.87
CA MET A 161 -19.18 1.99 4.09
C MET A 161 -17.93 2.72 4.63
N GLU A 162 -17.82 2.84 5.94
CA GLU A 162 -16.67 3.51 6.57
C GLU A 162 -15.38 2.73 6.33
N GLU A 163 -15.41 1.42 6.50
CA GLU A 163 -14.26 0.55 6.23
C GLU A 163 -13.83 0.60 4.76
N ARG A 164 -14.81 0.61 3.85
CA ARG A 164 -14.56 0.75 2.40
C ARG A 164 -13.85 2.07 2.08
N TYR A 165 -14.36 3.21 2.56
CA TYR A 165 -13.71 4.50 2.34
C TYR A 165 -12.32 4.57 2.97
N ARG A 166 -12.16 3.98 4.15
CA ARG A 166 -10.86 3.88 4.83
C ARG A 166 -9.84 3.11 4.00
N LEU A 167 -10.24 1.98 3.40
CA LEU A 167 -9.39 1.20 2.51
C LEU A 167 -9.01 1.98 1.24
N ILE A 168 -9.97 2.62 0.59
CA ILE A 168 -9.74 3.40 -0.63
C ILE A 168 -8.78 4.56 -0.35
N LEU A 169 -9.05 5.35 0.69
CA LEU A 169 -8.21 6.50 1.05
C LEU A 169 -6.80 6.07 1.45
N SER A 170 -6.65 5.01 2.26
CA SER A 170 -5.33 4.50 2.63
C SER A 170 -4.56 4.01 1.41
N THR A 171 -5.22 3.38 0.44
CA THR A 171 -4.61 2.95 -0.82
C THR A 171 -4.13 4.15 -1.64
N ILE A 172 -4.96 5.18 -1.79
CA ILE A 172 -4.59 6.42 -2.51
C ILE A 172 -3.36 7.08 -1.87
N PHE A 173 -3.37 7.31 -0.55
CA PHE A 173 -2.28 7.97 0.14
C PHE A 173 -0.97 7.17 0.11
N ASN A 174 -1.03 5.85 0.26
CA ASN A 174 0.16 4.99 0.12
C ASN A 174 0.70 5.01 -1.32
N ALA A 175 -0.18 5.00 -2.34
CA ALA A 175 0.23 5.05 -3.75
C ALA A 175 1.00 6.32 -4.11
N ILE A 176 0.66 7.46 -3.51
CA ILE A 176 1.39 8.72 -3.68
C ILE A 176 2.62 8.83 -2.77
N GLY A 177 2.88 7.83 -1.92
CA GLY A 177 4.08 7.73 -1.08
C GLY A 177 3.97 8.44 0.27
N CYS A 178 2.77 8.72 0.75
CA CYS A 178 2.55 9.14 2.13
C CYS A 178 2.69 7.92 3.06
N ARG A 179 3.07 8.17 4.31
CA ARG A 179 2.97 7.18 5.37
C ARG A 179 1.58 7.25 5.98
N VAL A 180 0.87 6.13 6.00
CA VAL A 180 -0.51 6.06 6.50
C VAL A 180 -0.59 5.17 7.73
N GLN A 181 -1.26 5.65 8.77
CA GLN A 181 -1.63 4.87 9.94
C GLN A 181 -3.14 4.91 10.07
N VAL A 182 -3.78 3.75 9.99
CA VAL A 182 -5.23 3.59 10.08
C VAL A 182 -5.58 3.14 11.50
N GLU A 183 -6.69 3.65 12.05
CA GLU A 183 -7.19 3.30 13.40
C GLU A 183 -6.12 3.47 14.50
N LYS A 184 -5.43 4.59 14.48
CA LYS A 184 -4.39 4.88 15.46
C LYS A 184 -5.00 5.13 16.84
N MET A 185 -4.67 4.24 17.78
CA MET A 185 -5.05 4.43 19.19
C MET A 185 -4.22 5.55 19.82
N ILE A 186 -4.90 6.46 20.54
CA ILE A 186 -4.30 7.51 21.35
C ILE A 186 -4.92 7.48 22.75
N ALA A 187 -4.34 8.20 23.71
CA ALA A 187 -4.80 8.20 25.10
C ALA A 187 -6.27 8.62 25.27
N THR A 188 -6.79 9.46 24.38
CA THR A 188 -8.14 10.04 24.44
C THR A 188 -9.13 9.41 23.48
N GLY A 189 -8.73 8.37 22.71
CA GLY A 189 -9.62 7.71 21.75
C GLY A 189 -8.90 7.08 20.58
N ARG A 190 -9.60 6.96 19.45
CA ARG A 190 -9.10 6.40 18.20
C ARG A 190 -9.19 7.43 17.10
N ILE A 191 -8.12 7.62 16.37
CA ILE A 191 -8.06 8.43 15.14
C ILE A 191 -8.29 7.49 13.95
N ASP A 192 -9.18 7.84 13.03
CA ASP A 192 -9.50 6.99 11.88
C ASP A 192 -8.32 6.86 10.92
N MET A 193 -7.62 7.96 10.62
CA MET A 193 -6.46 7.92 9.75
C MET A 193 -5.49 9.06 10.03
N VAL A 194 -4.19 8.75 10.06
CA VAL A 194 -3.09 9.73 10.07
C VAL A 194 -2.31 9.58 8.79
N VAL A 195 -2.10 10.67 8.07
CA VAL A 195 -1.36 10.72 6.79
C VAL A 195 -0.16 11.65 6.96
N GLU A 196 1.03 11.10 6.85
CA GLU A 196 2.28 11.84 6.97
C GLU A 196 2.89 12.06 5.57
N THR A 197 3.07 13.32 5.20
CA THR A 197 3.88 13.73 4.05
C THR A 197 5.30 14.04 4.51
N SER A 198 6.17 14.48 3.61
CA SER A 198 7.51 14.97 3.98
C SER A 198 7.51 16.27 4.79
N THR A 199 6.41 17.01 4.80
CA THR A 199 6.30 18.36 5.36
C THR A 199 5.19 18.53 6.37
N ILE A 200 4.08 17.82 6.24
CA ILE A 200 2.84 18.04 7.00
C ILE A 200 2.27 16.68 7.45
N ILE A 201 1.69 16.65 8.63
CA ILE A 201 0.91 15.52 9.15
C ILE A 201 -0.57 15.93 9.13
N TYR A 202 -1.38 15.11 8.47
CA TYR A 202 -2.83 15.26 8.42
C TYR A 202 -3.50 14.22 9.30
N VAL A 203 -4.51 14.66 10.03
CA VAL A 203 -5.39 13.81 10.84
C VAL A 203 -6.77 13.85 10.21
N LEU A 204 -7.28 12.67 9.82
CA LEU A 204 -8.58 12.54 9.15
C LEU A 204 -9.54 11.77 10.05
N GLU A 205 -10.74 12.30 10.14
CA GLU A 205 -11.91 11.67 10.73
C GLU A 205 -12.93 11.41 9.62
N LEU A 206 -13.43 10.19 9.53
CA LEU A 206 -14.40 9.79 8.53
C LEU A 206 -15.80 9.80 9.14
N LYS A 207 -16.70 10.58 8.57
CA LYS A 207 -18.09 10.64 9.01
C LYS A 207 -19.03 10.38 7.84
N LEU A 208 -19.88 9.39 7.98
CA LEU A 208 -20.95 9.15 7.03
C LEU A 208 -22.06 10.18 7.31
N SER A 209 -22.38 11.00 6.32
CA SER A 209 -23.56 11.86 6.36
C SER A 209 -24.75 11.12 5.76
N ASN A 210 -25.79 10.92 6.57
CA ASN A 210 -27.07 10.36 6.12
C ASN A 210 -27.94 11.41 5.40
N ASN A 211 -27.34 12.27 4.58
CA ASN A 211 -28.11 13.14 3.72
C ASN A 211 -28.52 12.34 2.47
N GLY A 212 -29.67 11.66 2.58
CA GLY A 212 -30.41 11.14 1.46
C GLY A 212 -31.19 12.25 0.76
#